data_4dff89f2401308aa7dccd3196f492475
#
_entry.id   4dff89f2401308aa7dccd3196f492475
#
_cell.length_a   1.000
_cell.length_b   1.000
_cell.length_c   1.000
_cell.angle_alpha   90.00
_cell.angle_beta   90.00
_cell.angle_gamma   90.00
#
_symmetry.space_group_name_H-M   'P 1'
#
loop_
_entity.id
_entity.type
_entity.pdbx_description
1 polymer ?
#
loop_
_entity_poly.entity_id
_entity_poly.type
_entity_poly.pdbx_seq_one_letter_code
_entity_poly.pdbx_strand_id
1 'polypeptide(L)'
;MTLRIFEASDEAGGVVALHGWLSAAEVGELERVVAAHGRPLRIDLAHLAGVDEDGLRELAGWRRQGVRLTGASPFVELMLERTAERGSATEGGD
;
A
#
# COMPACT_ATOMS: atom_id res chain seq x y z
N MET A 1 15.01 -8.89 4.46
CA MET A 1 13.71 -9.48 4.14
C MET A 1 13.27 -9.00 2.80
N THR A 2 12.55 -9.84 2.07
CA THR A 2 12.28 -9.57 0.66
C THR A 2 10.81 -9.36 0.42
N LEU A 3 10.50 -8.40 -0.43
CA LEU A 3 9.15 -8.20 -0.91
C LEU A 3 9.00 -8.85 -2.26
N ARG A 4 7.91 -9.57 -2.47
CA ARG A 4 7.55 -10.10 -3.79
C ARG A 4 6.30 -9.40 -4.25
N ILE A 5 6.34 -8.92 -5.48
CA ILE A 5 5.23 -8.19 -6.08
C ILE A 5 4.68 -9.01 -7.24
N PHE A 6 3.41 -9.34 -7.19
CA PHE A 6 2.73 -10.09 -8.24
C PHE A 6 1.72 -9.19 -8.91
N GLU A 7 1.75 -9.15 -10.22
CA GLU A 7 0.85 -8.30 -11.00
C GLU A 7 -0.16 -9.15 -11.75
N ALA A 8 -1.41 -8.74 -11.70
CA ALA A 8 -2.49 -9.43 -12.36
C ALA A 8 -3.56 -8.42 -12.75
N SER A 9 -4.64 -8.88 -13.35
CA SER A 9 -5.78 -8.04 -13.62
C SER A 9 -7.05 -8.87 -13.52
N ASP A 10 -8.14 -8.22 -13.18
CA ASP A 10 -9.46 -8.84 -13.15
C ASP A 10 -10.44 -7.89 -13.86
N GLU A 11 -11.72 -8.20 -13.79
CA GLU A 11 -12.73 -7.40 -14.48
C GLU A 11 -12.78 -5.95 -13.98
N ALA A 12 -12.40 -5.73 -12.73
CA ALA A 12 -12.43 -4.41 -12.13
C ALA A 12 -11.17 -3.59 -12.42
N GLY A 13 -10.11 -4.20 -12.96
CA GLY A 13 -8.88 -3.49 -13.28
C GLY A 13 -7.63 -4.23 -12.83
N GLY A 14 -6.54 -3.49 -12.62
CA GLY A 14 -5.27 -4.08 -12.22
C GLY A 14 -5.26 -4.51 -10.77
N VAL A 15 -4.49 -5.55 -10.47
CA VAL A 15 -4.29 -6.05 -9.11
C VAL A 15 -2.79 -6.21 -8.89
N VAL A 16 -2.31 -5.65 -7.79
CA VAL A 16 -0.91 -5.83 -7.36
C VAL A 16 -0.96 -6.52 -6.01
N ALA A 17 -0.42 -7.73 -5.92
CA ALA A 17 -0.38 -8.48 -4.66
C ALA A 17 1.01 -8.38 -4.06
N LEU A 18 1.09 -8.09 -2.77
CA LEU A 18 2.35 -7.96 -2.06
C LEU A 18 2.53 -9.12 -1.10
N HIS A 19 3.66 -9.82 -1.22
CA HIS A 19 4.01 -10.94 -0.35
C HIS A 19 5.32 -10.62 0.35
N GLY A 20 5.38 -10.82 1.65
CA GLY A 20 6.59 -10.63 2.44
C GLY A 20 6.60 -9.31 3.20
N TRP A 21 7.70 -8.58 3.13
CA TRP A 21 7.88 -7.35 3.91
C TRP A 21 7.99 -6.13 3.00
N LEU A 22 7.20 -5.12 3.29
CA LEU A 22 7.29 -3.84 2.61
C LEU A 22 8.05 -2.87 3.51
N SER A 23 9.26 -2.53 3.10
CA SER A 23 10.11 -1.61 3.84
C SER A 23 10.51 -0.44 2.96
N ALA A 24 11.18 0.54 3.56
CA ALA A 24 11.66 1.71 2.83
C ALA A 24 12.46 1.32 1.57
N ALA A 25 13.20 0.22 1.65
CA ALA A 25 14.02 -0.21 0.52
C ALA A 25 13.19 -0.61 -0.71
N GLU A 26 11.97 -1.08 -0.51
CA GLU A 26 11.12 -1.56 -1.60
C GLU A 26 10.08 -0.54 -2.05
N VAL A 27 9.94 0.57 -1.36
CA VAL A 27 8.92 1.57 -1.70
C VAL A 27 9.07 2.09 -3.12
N GLY A 28 10.32 2.36 -3.54
CA GLY A 28 10.57 2.86 -4.89
C GLY A 28 10.14 1.88 -5.97
N GLU A 29 10.39 0.58 -5.74
CA GLU A 29 9.97 -0.45 -6.69
C GLU A 29 8.46 -0.55 -6.76
N LEU A 30 7.79 -0.50 -5.59
CA LEU A 30 6.34 -0.53 -5.55
C LEU A 30 5.75 0.67 -6.29
N GLU A 31 6.34 1.84 -6.11
CA GLU A 31 5.89 3.04 -6.82
C GLU A 31 5.93 2.85 -8.33
N ARG A 32 7.01 2.27 -8.83
CA ARG A 32 7.14 2.02 -10.28
C ARG A 32 6.08 1.05 -10.78
N VAL A 33 5.82 -0.01 -10.03
CA VAL A 33 4.82 -0.99 -10.42
C VAL A 33 3.43 -0.36 -10.43
N VAL A 34 3.10 0.37 -9.37
CA VAL A 34 1.78 1.01 -9.28
C VAL A 34 1.61 2.05 -10.38
N ALA A 35 2.66 2.81 -10.67
CA ALA A 35 2.59 3.82 -11.73
C ALA A 35 2.40 3.21 -13.11
N ALA A 36 2.89 1.99 -13.32
CA ALA A 36 2.75 1.30 -14.60
C ALA A 36 1.33 0.80 -14.84
N HIS A 37 0.55 0.64 -13.80
CA HIS A 37 -0.86 0.26 -13.93
C HIS A 37 -1.72 1.51 -14.02
N GLY A 38 -2.75 1.43 -14.86
CA GLY A 38 -3.73 2.51 -14.88
C GLY A 38 -4.71 2.35 -13.72
N ARG A 39 -5.64 3.27 -13.64
CA ARG A 39 -6.75 3.15 -12.69
C ARG A 39 -7.94 2.52 -13.42
N PRO A 40 -8.77 1.73 -12.73
CA PRO A 40 -8.69 1.41 -11.30
C PRO A 40 -7.61 0.38 -10.97
N LEU A 41 -7.12 0.43 -9.74
CA LEU A 41 -6.07 -0.47 -9.27
C LEU A 41 -6.39 -0.89 -7.84
N ARG A 42 -6.12 -2.16 -7.54
CA ARG A 42 -6.27 -2.72 -6.21
C ARG A 42 -4.94 -3.31 -5.77
N ILE A 43 -4.56 -3.05 -4.52
CA ILE A 43 -3.37 -3.67 -3.92
C ILE A 43 -3.86 -4.68 -2.90
N ASP A 44 -3.50 -5.94 -3.10
CA ASP A 44 -3.88 -7.04 -2.21
C ASP A 44 -2.79 -7.25 -1.17
N LEU A 45 -3.17 -7.09 0.09
CA LEU A 45 -2.25 -7.18 1.22
C LEU A 45 -2.43 -8.47 2.02
N ALA A 46 -3.18 -9.43 1.49
CA ALA A 46 -3.51 -10.66 2.22
C ALA A 46 -2.28 -11.48 2.62
N HIS A 47 -1.21 -11.38 1.86
CA HIS A 47 0.02 -12.14 2.11
C HIS A 47 1.18 -11.26 2.56
N LEU A 48 0.90 -10.03 2.96
CA LEU A 48 1.92 -9.14 3.49
C LEU A 48 2.25 -9.56 4.92
N ALA A 49 3.50 -9.96 5.15
CA ALA A 49 3.94 -10.43 6.47
C ALA A 49 4.22 -9.28 7.41
N GLY A 50 4.67 -8.15 6.88
CA GLY A 50 4.94 -6.99 7.71
C GLY A 50 5.23 -5.77 6.86
N VAL A 51 5.21 -4.62 7.51
CA VAL A 51 5.40 -3.34 6.83
C VAL A 51 6.02 -2.37 7.84
N ASP A 52 7.02 -1.61 7.41
CA ASP A 52 7.60 -0.60 8.28
C ASP A 52 6.86 0.74 8.11
N GLU A 53 7.32 1.75 8.83
CA GLU A 53 6.66 3.05 8.85
C GLU A 53 6.61 3.70 7.45
N ASP A 54 7.70 3.58 6.69
CA ASP A 54 7.73 4.14 5.35
C ASP A 54 6.77 3.40 4.42
N GLY A 55 6.70 2.09 4.56
CA GLY A 55 5.74 1.29 3.78
C GLY A 55 4.30 1.66 4.12
N LEU A 56 4.01 1.88 5.40
CA LEU A 56 2.67 2.29 5.82
C LEU A 56 2.30 3.64 5.21
N ARG A 57 3.23 4.58 5.22
CA ARG A 57 3.00 5.89 4.62
C ARG A 57 2.71 5.79 3.13
N GLU A 58 3.43 4.93 2.46
CA GLU A 58 3.23 4.71 1.04
C GLU A 58 1.84 4.13 0.76
N LEU A 59 1.46 3.10 1.50
CA LEU A 59 0.14 2.48 1.32
C LEU A 59 -0.98 3.47 1.64
N ALA A 60 -0.84 4.23 2.71
CA ALA A 60 -1.84 5.23 3.07
C ALA A 60 -1.96 6.30 1.99
N GLY A 61 -0.83 6.68 1.39
CA GLY A 61 -0.83 7.63 0.28
C GLY A 61 -1.58 7.11 -0.93
N TRP A 62 -1.35 5.85 -1.29
CA TRP A 62 -2.08 5.25 -2.40
C TRP A 62 -3.57 5.19 -2.14
N ARG A 63 -3.96 4.85 -0.90
CA ARG A 63 -5.37 4.79 -0.56
C ARG A 63 -6.04 6.15 -0.73
N ARG A 64 -5.36 7.21 -0.34
CA ARG A 64 -5.87 8.57 -0.52
C ARG A 64 -6.01 8.94 -1.99
N GLN A 65 -5.21 8.34 -2.85
CA GLN A 65 -5.27 8.58 -4.29
C GLN A 65 -6.30 7.70 -5.00
N GLY A 66 -7.06 6.92 -4.25
CA GLY A 66 -8.12 6.11 -4.83
C GLY A 66 -7.75 4.66 -5.10
N VAL A 67 -6.53 4.25 -4.76
CA VAL A 67 -6.14 2.84 -4.87
C VAL A 67 -6.81 2.06 -3.75
N ARG A 68 -7.44 0.95 -4.08
CA ARG A 68 -8.11 0.12 -3.07
C ARG A 68 -7.09 -0.82 -2.44
N LEU A 69 -7.07 -0.84 -1.11
CA LEU A 69 -6.23 -1.79 -0.36
C LEU A 69 -7.15 -2.87 0.19
N THR A 70 -6.86 -4.13 -0.09
CA THR A 70 -7.70 -5.25 0.32
C THR A 70 -6.88 -6.29 1.04
N GLY A 71 -7.54 -7.08 1.88
CA GLY A 71 -6.91 -8.23 2.53
C GLY A 71 -5.97 -7.89 3.67
N ALA A 72 -5.90 -6.63 4.08
CA ALA A 72 -5.02 -6.25 5.18
C ALA A 72 -5.47 -6.89 6.49
N SER A 73 -4.50 -7.32 7.31
CA SER A 73 -4.81 -7.83 8.64
C SER A 73 -5.37 -6.69 9.50
N PRO A 74 -6.11 -7.03 10.59
CA PRO A 74 -6.62 -5.98 11.48
C PRO A 74 -5.52 -5.09 12.03
N PHE A 75 -4.34 -5.64 12.29
CA PHE A 75 -3.20 -4.85 12.76
C PHE A 75 -2.76 -3.84 11.69
N VAL A 76 -2.61 -4.29 10.45
CA VAL A 76 -2.19 -3.40 9.37
C VAL A 76 -3.25 -2.33 9.11
N GLU A 77 -4.54 -2.69 9.13
CA GLU A 77 -5.61 -1.72 8.98
C GLU A 77 -5.54 -0.63 10.05
N LEU A 78 -5.33 -1.05 11.29
CA LEU A 78 -5.22 -0.09 12.38
C LEU A 78 -4.04 0.85 12.18
N MET A 79 -2.90 0.30 11.77
CA MET A 79 -1.72 1.12 11.53
C MET A 79 -1.90 2.08 10.35
N LEU A 80 -2.60 1.64 9.31
CA LEU A 80 -2.91 2.51 8.18
C LEU A 80 -3.80 3.67 8.60
N GLU A 81 -4.80 3.40 9.44
CA GLU A 81 -5.68 4.45 9.94
C GLU A 81 -4.91 5.46 10.77
N ARG A 82 -4.02 5.00 11.62
CA ARG A 82 -3.20 5.89 12.44
C ARG A 82 -2.26 6.73 11.59
N THR A 83 -1.69 6.13 10.56
CA THR A 83 -0.80 6.85 9.65
C THR A 83 -1.55 7.93 8.89
N ALA A 84 -2.77 7.65 8.45
CA ALA A 84 -3.61 8.63 7.77
C ALA A 84 -3.98 9.78 8.70
N GLU A 85 -4.33 9.48 9.95
CA GLU A 85 -4.65 10.50 10.94
C GLU A 85 -3.46 11.39 11.22
N ARG A 86 -2.28 10.78 11.36
CA ARG A 86 -1.05 11.52 11.61
C ARG A 86 -0.72 12.47 10.47
N GLY A 87 -0.88 12.00 9.24
CA GLY A 87 -0.67 12.81 8.07
C GLY A 87 -1.62 14.01 8.02
N SER A 88 -2.90 13.76 8.30
CA SER A 88 -3.90 14.82 8.35
C SER A 88 -3.60 15.84 9.44
N ALA A 89 -3.20 15.36 10.62
CA ALA A 89 -2.87 16.23 11.73
C ALA A 89 -1.65 17.11 11.40
N THR A 90 -0.66 16.53 10.74
CA THR A 90 0.53 17.25 10.33
C THR A 90 0.18 18.35 9.34
N GLU A 91 -0.64 18.04 8.37
CA GLU A 91 -1.09 19.00 7.39
C GLU A 91 -1.90 20.10 8.02
N GLY A 92 -2.77 19.74 8.95
CA GLY A 92 -3.59 20.71 9.64
C GLY A 92 -2.80 21.61 10.58
N GLY A 93 -1.62 21.15 11.01
CA GLY A 93 -0.77 21.90 11.90
C GLY A 93 0.04 23.00 11.21
N ASP A 94 0.11 22.92 9.93
CA ASP A 94 0.82 23.92 9.14
C ASP A 94 -0.09 25.12 8.86
#